data_0bd47d4600be71556776124ebd508086
#
_entry.id   0bd47d4600be71556776124ebd508086
#
_cell.length_a   1.000
_cell.length_b   1.000
_cell.length_c   1.000
_cell.angle_alpha   90.00
_cell.angle_beta   90.00
_cell.angle_gamma   90.00
#
_symmetry.space_group_name_H-M   'P 1'
#
loop_
_entity.id
_entity.type
_entity.pdbx_description
1 polymer ?
#
loop_
_entity_poly.entity_id
_entity_poly.type
_entity_poly.pdbx_seq_one_letter_code
_entity_poly.pdbx_strand_id
1 'polypeptide(L)'
;GPIAPENSLAAFAAACEAGYGIELDVQLTLDGQVVVVHDADLLRVAGDPRRIEDLTYDELARIPLFPNGESGDLKAAAPKGYYQHVPLFSDVLDVVAGQAPLIVEYKFSNNRAWDERSEELMEKGHALLEAYDGPYVIESFHPGAVNWYKEHHPEVCRGQLSWPAKLSKNGAAEWAAGLLAFDWLSRPDFVAYDWTGGASPQVKLARSMGAMPVSWTVRSSDELAQCAPYFDRHIFEAFVPDAV
;
A
#
# COMPACT_ATOMS: atom_id res chain seq x y z
N GLY A 1 -5.68 -1.02 12.58
CA GLY A 1 -6.81 -1.94 12.81
C GLY A 1 -7.12 -2.09 14.30
N PRO A 2 -8.11 -2.91 14.69
CA PRO A 2 -8.57 -2.99 16.10
C PRO A 2 -7.52 -3.58 17.07
N ILE A 3 -6.51 -4.26 16.56
CA ILE A 3 -5.46 -4.91 17.37
C ILE A 3 -4.23 -4.02 17.49
N ALA A 4 -3.85 -3.34 16.42
CA ALA A 4 -2.66 -2.49 16.36
C ALA A 4 -2.85 -1.38 15.32
N PRO A 5 -2.14 -0.23 15.45
CA PRO A 5 -2.16 0.82 14.45
C PRO A 5 -1.71 0.34 13.07
N GLU A 6 -2.24 0.96 12.02
CA GLU A 6 -1.79 0.71 10.65
C GLU A 6 -0.29 0.97 10.49
N ASN A 7 0.34 0.27 9.55
CA ASN A 7 1.75 0.44 9.21
C ASN A 7 2.71 0.41 10.43
N SER A 8 2.35 -0.35 11.48
CA SER A 8 3.17 -0.52 12.67
C SER A 8 3.75 -1.92 12.77
N LEU A 9 4.93 -2.05 13.40
CA LEU A 9 5.56 -3.36 13.62
C LEU A 9 4.63 -4.32 14.38
N ALA A 10 3.80 -3.79 15.30
CA ALA A 10 2.81 -4.56 16.04
C ALA A 10 1.70 -5.13 15.13
N ALA A 11 1.24 -4.34 14.13
CA ALA A 11 0.24 -4.80 13.18
C ALA A 11 0.80 -5.91 12.28
N PHE A 12 2.03 -5.78 11.84
CA PHE A 12 2.70 -6.76 11.00
C PHE A 12 2.96 -8.07 11.76
N ALA A 13 3.45 -8.00 13.00
CA ALA A 13 3.60 -9.18 13.85
C ALA A 13 2.26 -9.91 14.08
N ALA A 14 1.19 -9.15 14.36
CA ALA A 14 -0.15 -9.73 14.54
C ALA A 14 -0.70 -10.38 13.25
N ALA A 15 -0.41 -9.81 12.07
CA ALA A 15 -0.80 -10.40 10.80
C ALA A 15 -0.05 -11.73 10.53
N CYS A 16 1.25 -11.79 10.83
CA CYS A 16 2.04 -13.01 10.75
C CYS A 16 1.48 -14.11 11.69
N GLU A 17 1.20 -13.77 12.95
CA GLU A 17 0.60 -14.71 13.91
C GLU A 17 -0.77 -15.23 13.47
N ALA A 18 -1.55 -14.40 12.81
CA ALA A 18 -2.87 -14.75 12.28
C ALA A 18 -2.82 -15.49 10.93
N GLY A 19 -1.65 -15.58 10.28
CA GLY A 19 -1.48 -16.25 8.99
C GLY A 19 -2.02 -15.47 7.79
N TYR A 20 -2.16 -14.14 7.90
CA TYR A 20 -2.57 -13.28 6.80
C TYR A 20 -1.37 -12.76 6.00
N GLY A 21 -1.60 -12.48 4.70
CA GLY A 21 -0.72 -11.62 3.94
C GLY A 21 -0.79 -10.17 4.46
N ILE A 22 0.25 -9.40 4.18
CA ILE A 22 0.40 -8.03 4.64
C ILE A 22 0.46 -7.10 3.44
N GLU A 23 -0.35 -6.06 3.45
CA GLU A 23 -0.18 -4.90 2.58
C GLU A 23 0.43 -3.76 3.41
N LEU A 24 1.36 -3.01 2.81
CA LEU A 24 2.06 -1.90 3.44
C LEU A 24 2.47 -0.83 2.42
N ASP A 25 2.66 0.40 2.92
CA ASP A 25 2.94 1.58 2.10
C ASP A 25 4.37 2.09 2.33
N VAL A 26 5.18 2.20 1.27
CA VAL A 26 6.55 2.72 1.37
C VAL A 26 6.67 4.12 0.81
N GLN A 27 7.41 4.98 1.53
CA GLN A 27 7.74 6.35 1.15
C GLN A 27 9.21 6.66 1.44
N LEU A 28 9.72 7.77 0.86
CA LEU A 28 11.10 8.21 1.04
C LEU A 28 11.18 9.45 1.94
N THR A 29 12.03 9.42 2.96
CA THR A 29 12.33 10.58 3.82
C THR A 29 13.23 11.59 3.10
N LEU A 30 13.43 12.78 3.68
CA LEU A 30 14.34 13.82 3.15
C LEU A 30 15.76 13.30 2.91
N ASP A 31 16.28 12.51 3.84
CA ASP A 31 17.61 11.90 3.81
C ASP A 31 17.66 10.54 3.10
N GLY A 32 16.59 10.20 2.36
CA GLY A 32 16.55 9.04 1.50
C GLY A 32 16.44 7.69 2.22
N GLN A 33 15.82 7.64 3.41
CA GLN A 33 15.46 6.39 4.06
C GLN A 33 14.09 5.92 3.57
N VAL A 34 13.93 4.63 3.33
CA VAL A 34 12.64 4.03 3.00
C VAL A 34 11.89 3.71 4.28
N VAL A 35 10.72 4.31 4.44
CA VAL A 35 9.87 4.21 5.64
C VAL A 35 8.49 3.68 5.30
N VAL A 36 7.79 3.12 6.30
CA VAL A 36 6.46 2.53 6.10
C VAL A 36 5.40 3.40 6.73
N VAL A 37 4.62 4.10 5.88
CA VAL A 37 3.54 5.00 6.30
C VAL A 37 2.62 5.32 5.12
N HIS A 38 1.30 5.38 5.37
CA HIS A 38 0.31 5.59 4.31
C HIS A 38 0.25 7.03 3.81
N ASP A 39 0.04 8.02 4.71
CA ASP A 39 -0.20 9.41 4.32
C ASP A 39 1.10 10.14 3.98
N ALA A 40 1.03 11.11 3.09
CA ALA A 40 2.18 11.95 2.74
C ALA A 40 2.61 12.90 3.88
N ASP A 41 1.77 13.08 4.90
CA ASP A 41 2.05 13.84 6.11
C ASP A 41 1.63 13.06 7.37
N LEU A 42 1.98 13.59 8.54
CA LEU A 42 1.71 12.93 9.81
C LEU A 42 0.45 13.45 10.53
N LEU A 43 -0.37 14.28 9.88
CA LEU A 43 -1.49 14.95 10.53
C LEU A 43 -2.49 13.93 11.13
N ARG A 44 -2.86 12.90 10.39
CA ARG A 44 -3.84 11.90 10.83
C ARG A 44 -3.29 10.97 11.92
N VAL A 45 -2.04 10.57 11.78
CA VAL A 45 -1.45 9.54 12.65
C VAL A 45 -0.70 10.11 13.86
N ALA A 46 -0.28 11.38 13.83
CA ALA A 46 0.48 12.01 14.90
C ALA A 46 0.00 13.43 15.28
N GLY A 47 -0.97 14.01 14.55
CA GLY A 47 -1.37 15.40 14.73
C GLY A 47 -0.33 16.43 14.26
N ASP A 48 0.67 16.00 13.50
CA ASP A 48 1.77 16.80 12.99
C ASP A 48 1.59 17.05 11.48
N PRO A 49 1.50 18.30 10.99
CA PRO A 49 1.25 18.58 9.58
C PRO A 49 2.50 18.43 8.68
N ARG A 50 3.66 18.11 9.25
CA ARG A 50 4.89 17.95 8.46
C ARG A 50 4.79 16.73 7.54
N ARG A 51 5.39 16.88 6.36
CA ARG A 51 5.40 15.83 5.35
C ARG A 51 6.59 14.89 5.55
N ILE A 52 6.41 13.64 5.18
CA ILE A 52 7.45 12.60 5.25
C ILE A 52 8.69 13.03 4.45
N GLU A 53 8.49 13.56 3.25
CA GLU A 53 9.57 13.98 2.34
C GLU A 53 10.39 15.18 2.83
N ASP A 54 9.90 15.93 3.82
CA ASP A 54 10.55 17.11 4.40
C ASP A 54 11.30 16.80 5.71
N LEU A 55 11.23 15.57 6.20
CA LEU A 55 11.83 15.12 7.45
C LEU A 55 12.95 14.11 7.20
N THR A 56 14.06 14.25 7.91
CA THR A 56 15.03 13.17 8.05
C THR A 56 14.46 12.04 8.90
N TYR A 57 14.99 10.84 8.76
CA TYR A 57 14.53 9.72 9.59
C TYR A 57 14.74 9.97 11.09
N ASP A 58 15.83 10.61 11.46
CA ASP A 58 16.10 11.00 12.84
C ASP A 58 15.06 11.96 13.44
N GLU A 59 14.50 12.85 12.62
CA GLU A 59 13.40 13.74 13.02
C GLU A 59 12.09 12.96 13.10
N LEU A 60 11.82 12.12 12.10
CA LEU A 60 10.62 11.30 12.00
C LEU A 60 10.52 10.32 13.16
N ALA A 61 11.61 9.68 13.55
CA ALA A 61 11.68 8.72 14.65
C ALA A 61 11.38 9.33 16.05
N ARG A 62 11.40 10.65 16.16
CA ARG A 62 11.07 11.37 17.42
C ARG A 62 9.60 11.76 17.52
N ILE A 63 8.81 11.54 16.45
CA ILE A 63 7.40 11.90 16.41
C ILE A 63 6.59 10.67 16.83
N PRO A 64 5.89 10.72 17.98
CA PRO A 64 5.08 9.61 18.42
C PRO A 64 3.85 9.46 17.53
N LEU A 65 3.61 8.24 17.04
CA LEU A 65 2.38 7.89 16.36
C LEU A 65 1.27 7.60 17.38
N PHE A 66 0.05 8.01 17.06
CA PHE A 66 -1.13 7.77 17.89
C PHE A 66 -0.94 8.13 19.36
N PRO A 67 -0.48 9.38 19.69
CA PRO A 67 -0.07 9.74 21.03
C PRO A 67 -1.18 9.59 22.07
N ASN A 68 -2.44 9.54 21.63
CA ASN A 68 -3.62 9.33 22.48
C ASN A 68 -4.18 7.88 22.38
N GLY A 69 -3.46 6.96 21.73
CA GLY A 69 -3.91 5.59 21.52
C GLY A 69 -5.05 5.43 20.51
N GLU A 70 -5.29 6.47 19.69
CA GLU A 70 -6.34 6.47 18.67
C GLU A 70 -5.72 6.65 17.28
N SER A 71 -6.14 5.85 16.33
CA SER A 71 -5.87 6.06 14.91
C SER A 71 -7.16 6.51 14.23
N GLY A 72 -7.29 7.80 13.92
CA GLY A 72 -8.45 8.33 13.20
C GLY A 72 -9.77 7.80 13.77
N ASP A 73 -10.59 7.19 12.95
CA ASP A 73 -11.90 6.63 13.33
C ASP A 73 -11.80 5.27 14.05
N LEU A 74 -10.62 4.68 14.15
CA LEU A 74 -10.40 3.38 14.80
C LEU A 74 -9.63 3.56 16.09
N LYS A 75 -10.29 3.30 17.21
CA LYS A 75 -9.66 3.24 18.55
C LYS A 75 -8.77 2.02 18.63
N ALA A 76 -7.51 2.16 18.25
CA ALA A 76 -6.50 1.14 18.42
C ALA A 76 -5.41 1.67 19.36
N ALA A 77 -5.39 1.14 20.56
CA ALA A 77 -4.27 1.36 21.48
C ALA A 77 -3.07 0.52 20.99
N ALA A 78 -1.93 1.16 20.79
CA ALA A 78 -0.70 0.39 20.58
C ALA A 78 -0.41 -0.42 21.85
N PRO A 79 -0.10 -1.73 21.75
CA PRO A 79 0.35 -2.52 22.89
C PRO A 79 1.56 -1.86 23.55
N LYS A 80 1.62 -1.86 24.90
CA LYS A 80 2.76 -1.29 25.62
C LYS A 80 4.05 -2.00 25.20
N GLY A 81 5.04 -1.21 24.76
CA GLY A 81 6.36 -1.72 24.35
C GLY A 81 6.53 -1.92 22.85
N TYR A 82 5.49 -1.73 22.05
CA TYR A 82 5.59 -1.69 20.61
C TYR A 82 5.88 -0.28 20.11
N TYR A 83 6.47 -0.24 18.96
CA TYR A 83 6.97 0.87 18.22
C TYR A 83 5.94 1.99 18.07
N GLN A 84 6.33 3.19 18.43
CA GLN A 84 5.44 4.34 18.46
C GLN A 84 5.85 5.45 17.49
N HIS A 85 6.63 5.16 16.47
CA HIS A 85 6.99 6.08 15.40
C HIS A 85 6.97 5.35 14.05
N VAL A 86 7.10 6.09 12.96
CA VAL A 86 7.16 5.52 11.62
C VAL A 86 8.35 4.55 11.50
N PRO A 87 8.15 3.28 11.17
CA PRO A 87 9.24 2.32 11.07
C PRO A 87 10.02 2.46 9.77
N LEU A 88 11.30 2.05 9.79
CA LEU A 88 12.05 1.78 8.57
C LEU A 88 11.44 0.56 7.86
N PHE A 89 11.52 0.56 6.55
CA PHE A 89 11.09 -0.62 5.78
C PHE A 89 11.95 -1.86 6.11
N SER A 90 13.25 -1.68 6.35
CA SER A 90 14.13 -2.75 6.83
C SER A 90 13.65 -3.39 8.13
N ASP A 91 13.20 -2.57 9.10
CA ASP A 91 12.70 -3.10 10.39
C ASP A 91 11.42 -3.90 10.21
N VAL A 92 10.57 -3.50 9.27
CA VAL A 92 9.35 -4.25 8.91
C VAL A 92 9.72 -5.60 8.27
N LEU A 93 10.65 -5.61 7.33
CA LEU A 93 11.12 -6.84 6.70
C LEU A 93 11.74 -7.82 7.72
N ASP A 94 12.49 -7.30 8.70
CA ASP A 94 13.06 -8.09 9.80
C ASP A 94 11.97 -8.70 10.70
N VAL A 95 10.90 -7.95 10.99
CA VAL A 95 9.77 -8.44 11.80
C VAL A 95 8.97 -9.51 11.07
N VAL A 96 8.71 -9.31 9.77
CA VAL A 96 7.95 -10.27 8.97
C VAL A 96 8.79 -11.52 8.67
N ALA A 97 10.09 -11.36 8.40
CA ALA A 97 11.07 -12.45 8.25
C ALA A 97 10.58 -13.63 7.37
N GLY A 98 9.88 -13.34 6.27
CA GLY A 98 9.34 -14.36 5.36
C GLY A 98 8.09 -15.11 5.85
N GLN A 99 7.56 -14.80 7.03
CA GLN A 99 6.43 -15.51 7.63
C GLN A 99 5.10 -15.23 6.93
N ALA A 100 4.98 -14.12 6.23
CA ALA A 100 3.79 -13.71 5.49
C ALA A 100 4.14 -13.13 4.11
N PRO A 101 3.31 -13.33 3.07
CA PRO A 101 3.50 -12.66 1.79
C PRO A 101 3.22 -11.17 1.94
N LEU A 102 3.99 -10.35 1.21
CA LEU A 102 3.87 -8.90 1.21
C LEU A 102 3.26 -8.38 -0.09
N ILE A 103 2.40 -7.37 0.02
CA ILE A 103 2.06 -6.42 -1.04
C ILE A 103 2.66 -5.09 -0.63
N VAL A 104 3.58 -4.56 -1.43
CA VAL A 104 4.30 -3.32 -1.13
C VAL A 104 3.81 -2.23 -2.06
N GLU A 105 3.03 -1.26 -1.52
CA GLU A 105 2.61 -0.08 -2.27
C GLU A 105 3.71 0.98 -2.27
N TYR A 106 4.19 1.36 -3.46
CA TYR A 106 5.08 2.50 -3.63
C TYR A 106 4.27 3.79 -3.72
N LYS A 107 4.40 4.66 -2.71
CA LYS A 107 3.71 5.96 -2.60
C LYS A 107 4.58 7.11 -3.05
N PHE A 108 4.01 7.98 -3.87
CA PHE A 108 4.67 9.19 -4.35
C PHE A 108 3.86 10.42 -3.91
N SER A 109 4.56 11.45 -3.45
CA SER A 109 3.93 12.68 -3.00
C SER A 109 3.13 13.34 -4.11
N ASN A 110 1.81 13.45 -3.92
CA ASN A 110 0.87 14.31 -4.65
C ASN A 110 1.00 14.33 -6.17
N ASN A 111 0.62 13.28 -6.88
CA ASN A 111 0.50 13.27 -8.37
C ASN A 111 1.72 13.87 -9.06
N ARG A 112 2.90 13.73 -8.48
CA ARG A 112 4.15 14.23 -9.03
C ARG A 112 4.42 13.59 -10.37
N ALA A 113 4.95 14.39 -11.29
CA ALA A 113 5.63 13.82 -12.44
C ALA A 113 6.79 12.95 -11.95
N TRP A 114 7.03 11.84 -12.61
CA TRP A 114 8.17 10.95 -12.35
C TRP A 114 9.48 11.76 -12.36
N ASP A 115 10.27 11.65 -11.32
CA ASP A 115 11.49 12.43 -11.10
C ASP A 115 12.60 11.55 -10.48
N GLU A 116 13.78 12.14 -10.28
CA GLU A 116 14.94 11.45 -9.68
C GLU A 116 14.63 10.88 -8.29
N ARG A 117 13.75 11.53 -7.54
CA ARG A 117 13.35 11.07 -6.22
C ARG A 117 12.41 9.86 -6.30
N SER A 118 11.61 9.78 -7.35
CA SER A 118 10.80 8.61 -7.65
C SER A 118 11.70 7.41 -7.97
N GLU A 119 12.72 7.62 -8.81
CA GLU A 119 13.73 6.59 -9.10
C GLU A 119 14.45 6.14 -7.83
N GLU A 120 14.88 7.07 -6.98
CA GLU A 120 15.55 6.76 -5.72
C GLU A 120 14.71 5.86 -4.81
N LEU A 121 13.40 6.14 -4.67
CA LEU A 121 12.49 5.30 -3.89
C LEU A 121 12.40 3.89 -4.48
N MET A 122 12.28 3.78 -5.81
CA MET A 122 12.20 2.48 -6.49
C MET A 122 13.47 1.66 -6.27
N GLU A 123 14.64 2.25 -6.53
CA GLU A 123 15.94 1.59 -6.38
C GLU A 123 16.18 1.11 -4.95
N LYS A 124 15.98 2.01 -3.98
CA LYS A 124 16.21 1.68 -2.56
C LYS A 124 15.20 0.67 -2.01
N GLY A 125 13.92 0.84 -2.38
CA GLY A 125 12.88 -0.09 -1.98
C GLY A 125 13.12 -1.49 -2.57
N HIS A 126 13.49 -1.56 -3.85
CA HIS A 126 13.81 -2.83 -4.49
C HIS A 126 15.06 -3.49 -3.88
N ALA A 127 16.11 -2.73 -3.60
CA ALA A 127 17.32 -3.27 -2.97
C ALA A 127 17.06 -3.94 -1.60
N LEU A 128 16.11 -3.39 -0.83
CA LEU A 128 15.66 -4.02 0.42
C LEU A 128 14.88 -5.31 0.15
N LEU A 129 14.01 -5.31 -0.87
CA LEU A 129 13.23 -6.48 -1.26
C LEU A 129 14.07 -7.59 -1.89
N GLU A 130 15.15 -7.25 -2.63
CA GLU A 130 16.09 -8.22 -3.18
C GLU A 130 16.83 -9.00 -2.07
N ALA A 131 17.06 -8.35 -0.92
CA ALA A 131 17.67 -8.97 0.25
C ALA A 131 16.68 -9.74 1.15
N TYR A 132 15.38 -9.69 0.85
CA TYR A 132 14.33 -10.30 1.64
C TYR A 132 13.99 -11.70 1.15
N ASP A 133 14.05 -12.70 2.01
CA ASP A 133 13.81 -14.12 1.67
C ASP A 133 12.32 -14.51 1.56
N GLY A 134 11.40 -13.57 1.80
CA GLY A 134 9.96 -13.83 1.77
C GLY A 134 9.30 -13.55 0.41
N PRO A 135 8.10 -14.11 0.16
CA PRO A 135 7.36 -13.79 -1.04
C PRO A 135 6.79 -12.38 -0.99
N TYR A 136 6.92 -11.63 -2.08
CA TYR A 136 6.34 -10.29 -2.22
C TYR A 136 5.85 -10.01 -3.63
N VAL A 137 4.93 -9.06 -3.71
CA VAL A 137 4.51 -8.37 -4.94
C VAL A 137 4.51 -6.87 -4.68
N ILE A 138 4.55 -6.08 -5.74
CA ILE A 138 4.49 -4.61 -5.61
C ILE A 138 3.22 -4.05 -6.23
N GLU A 139 2.80 -2.89 -5.74
CA GLU A 139 1.73 -2.13 -6.38
C GLU A 139 1.95 -0.62 -6.25
N SER A 140 1.26 0.14 -7.08
CA SER A 140 1.22 1.60 -6.98
C SER A 140 0.03 2.18 -7.75
N PHE A 141 -0.44 3.34 -7.28
CA PHE A 141 -1.31 4.23 -8.08
C PHE A 141 -0.56 4.88 -9.24
N HIS A 142 0.76 5.07 -9.10
CA HIS A 142 1.56 5.72 -10.12
C HIS A 142 1.98 4.72 -11.19
N PRO A 143 1.50 4.84 -12.46
CA PRO A 143 1.82 3.88 -13.51
C PRO A 143 3.32 3.83 -13.85
N GLY A 144 4.08 4.89 -13.52
CA GLY A 144 5.53 4.93 -13.64
C GLY A 144 6.22 3.88 -12.77
N ALA A 145 5.75 3.65 -11.53
CA ALA A 145 6.31 2.62 -10.66
C ALA A 145 6.09 1.21 -11.22
N VAL A 146 4.88 0.94 -11.69
CA VAL A 146 4.55 -0.36 -12.30
C VAL A 146 5.36 -0.58 -13.58
N ASN A 147 5.55 0.49 -14.40
CA ASN A 147 6.39 0.42 -15.59
C ASN A 147 7.88 0.28 -15.25
N TRP A 148 8.36 0.93 -14.19
CA TRP A 148 9.75 0.79 -13.73
C TRP A 148 10.08 -0.67 -13.40
N TYR A 149 9.22 -1.37 -12.64
CA TYR A 149 9.39 -2.79 -12.37
C TYR A 149 9.33 -3.65 -13.64
N LYS A 150 8.43 -3.34 -14.58
CA LYS A 150 8.37 -4.03 -15.86
C LYS A 150 9.70 -3.94 -16.64
N GLU A 151 10.36 -2.79 -16.59
CA GLU A 151 11.59 -2.53 -17.35
C GLU A 151 12.84 -3.04 -16.66
N HIS A 152 12.93 -2.96 -15.33
CA HIS A 152 14.12 -3.28 -14.56
C HIS A 152 14.06 -4.66 -13.90
N HIS A 153 12.87 -5.08 -13.45
CA HIS A 153 12.65 -6.33 -12.70
C HIS A 153 11.39 -7.04 -13.18
N PRO A 154 11.36 -7.51 -14.44
CA PRO A 154 10.16 -8.11 -15.06
C PRO A 154 9.71 -9.39 -14.37
N GLU A 155 10.56 -10.05 -13.59
CA GLU A 155 10.26 -11.24 -12.78
C GLU A 155 9.40 -10.94 -11.55
N VAL A 156 9.37 -9.67 -11.07
CA VAL A 156 8.58 -9.27 -9.93
C VAL A 156 7.14 -9.06 -10.34
N CYS A 157 6.23 -9.75 -9.66
CA CYS A 157 4.79 -9.57 -9.83
C CYS A 157 4.37 -8.16 -9.41
N ARG A 158 3.67 -7.45 -10.28
CA ARG A 158 3.32 -6.03 -10.12
C ARG A 158 1.87 -5.73 -10.37
N GLY A 159 1.32 -4.83 -9.57
CA GLY A 159 -0.07 -4.41 -9.61
C GLY A 159 -0.27 -2.94 -9.92
N GLN A 160 -1.35 -2.64 -10.61
CA GLN A 160 -1.84 -1.27 -10.78
C GLN A 160 -2.99 -1.02 -9.81
N LEU A 161 -2.82 -0.05 -8.91
CA LEU A 161 -3.90 0.46 -8.06
C LEU A 161 -4.77 1.44 -8.83
N SER A 162 -6.09 1.35 -8.67
CA SER A 162 -7.04 2.27 -9.29
C SER A 162 -8.40 2.28 -8.60
N TRP A 163 -9.23 3.26 -8.97
CA TRP A 163 -10.60 3.43 -8.44
C TRP A 163 -11.56 3.97 -9.50
N PRO A 164 -12.90 3.89 -9.30
CA PRO A 164 -13.88 4.44 -10.22
C PRO A 164 -13.87 5.97 -10.22
N ALA A 165 -12.99 6.59 -10.99
CA ALA A 165 -12.89 8.03 -11.12
C ALA A 165 -13.95 8.59 -12.08
N LYS A 166 -14.50 9.76 -11.75
CA LYS A 166 -15.48 10.49 -12.60
C LYS A 166 -14.83 11.73 -13.19
N LEU A 167 -14.89 11.87 -14.51
CA LEU A 167 -14.33 13.02 -15.24
C LEU A 167 -14.77 14.37 -14.66
N SER A 168 -16.03 14.49 -14.24
CA SER A 168 -16.59 15.71 -13.68
C SER A 168 -16.07 16.07 -12.28
N LYS A 169 -15.48 15.13 -11.56
CA LYS A 169 -14.97 15.32 -10.19
C LYS A 169 -13.44 15.28 -10.11
N ASN A 170 -12.81 14.43 -10.89
CA ASN A 170 -11.42 14.05 -10.73
C ASN A 170 -10.51 14.63 -11.84
N GLY A 171 -11.09 15.12 -12.94
CA GLY A 171 -10.32 15.56 -14.08
C GLY A 171 -9.93 14.43 -15.05
N ALA A 172 -9.33 14.79 -16.19
CA ALA A 172 -9.10 13.85 -17.29
C ALA A 172 -8.04 12.78 -16.97
N ALA A 173 -6.97 13.14 -16.26
CA ALA A 173 -5.89 12.20 -15.94
C ALA A 173 -6.34 11.12 -14.97
N GLU A 174 -6.99 11.51 -13.86
CA GLU A 174 -7.51 10.55 -12.89
C GLU A 174 -8.65 9.71 -13.47
N TRP A 175 -9.50 10.29 -14.31
CA TRP A 175 -10.52 9.55 -15.02
C TRP A 175 -9.91 8.48 -15.95
N ALA A 176 -8.85 8.81 -16.69
CA ALA A 176 -8.13 7.85 -17.53
C ALA A 176 -7.47 6.74 -16.69
N ALA A 177 -6.87 7.10 -15.54
CA ALA A 177 -6.34 6.11 -14.59
C ALA A 177 -7.44 5.20 -14.05
N GLY A 178 -8.61 5.74 -13.71
CA GLY A 178 -9.78 4.95 -13.29
C GLY A 178 -10.32 3.99 -14.35
N LEU A 179 -10.06 4.27 -15.62
CA LEU A 179 -10.35 3.38 -16.75
C LEU A 179 -9.23 2.38 -17.03
N LEU A 180 -8.16 2.35 -16.23
CA LEU A 180 -6.97 1.50 -16.44
C LEU A 180 -6.30 1.77 -17.80
N ALA A 181 -6.37 3.01 -18.28
CA ALA A 181 -5.90 3.38 -19.62
C ALA A 181 -4.37 3.28 -19.78
N PHE A 182 -3.63 3.24 -18.67
CA PHE A 182 -2.17 3.15 -18.66
C PHE A 182 -1.66 1.70 -18.56
N ASP A 183 -2.53 0.72 -18.29
CA ASP A 183 -2.15 -0.69 -18.09
C ASP A 183 -1.55 -1.33 -19.34
N TRP A 184 -1.89 -0.83 -20.52
CA TRP A 184 -1.28 -1.30 -21.76
C TRP A 184 0.24 -1.02 -21.85
N LEU A 185 0.72 0.02 -21.13
CA LEU A 185 2.15 0.35 -21.01
C LEU A 185 2.83 -0.50 -19.94
N SER A 186 2.30 -0.46 -18.73
CA SER A 186 2.90 -1.12 -17.56
C SER A 186 2.66 -2.63 -17.52
N ARG A 187 1.58 -3.12 -18.17
CA ARG A 187 1.17 -4.54 -18.20
C ARG A 187 1.24 -5.19 -16.82
N PRO A 188 0.39 -4.75 -15.89
CA PRO A 188 0.37 -5.30 -14.55
C PRO A 188 -0.11 -6.76 -14.56
N ASP A 189 0.42 -7.56 -13.63
CA ASP A 189 0.00 -8.95 -13.42
C ASP A 189 -1.32 -9.01 -12.64
N PHE A 190 -1.59 -7.99 -11.81
CA PHE A 190 -2.86 -7.82 -11.13
C PHE A 190 -3.32 -6.34 -11.15
N VAL A 191 -4.61 -6.16 -10.96
CA VAL A 191 -5.22 -4.83 -10.82
C VAL A 191 -5.91 -4.75 -9.47
N ALA A 192 -5.36 -3.93 -8.58
CA ALA A 192 -5.99 -3.61 -7.31
C ALA A 192 -6.98 -2.47 -7.50
N TYR A 193 -8.27 -2.77 -7.43
CA TYR A 193 -9.33 -1.82 -7.74
C TYR A 193 -10.27 -1.64 -6.55
N ASP A 194 -10.72 -0.39 -6.33
CA ASP A 194 -11.71 -0.10 -5.29
C ASP A 194 -12.89 -1.07 -5.41
N TRP A 195 -13.26 -1.71 -4.31
CA TRP A 195 -14.21 -2.81 -4.26
C TRP A 195 -15.58 -2.45 -4.84
N THR A 196 -15.98 -1.17 -4.79
CA THR A 196 -17.25 -0.71 -5.34
C THR A 196 -17.29 -0.75 -6.88
N GLY A 197 -16.12 -0.83 -7.51
CA GLY A 197 -15.96 -0.82 -8.96
C GLY A 197 -15.84 -2.21 -9.61
N GLY A 198 -15.97 -3.30 -8.88
CA GLY A 198 -15.70 -4.66 -9.38
C GLY A 198 -16.55 -5.09 -10.59
N ALA A 199 -17.79 -4.62 -10.69
CA ALA A 199 -18.66 -4.93 -11.83
C ALA A 199 -18.34 -4.15 -13.12
N SER A 200 -17.39 -3.21 -13.06
CA SER A 200 -17.07 -2.29 -14.16
C SER A 200 -16.48 -2.99 -15.40
N PRO A 201 -16.69 -2.41 -16.61
CA PRO A 201 -16.16 -2.97 -17.83
C PRO A 201 -14.62 -3.06 -17.86
N GLN A 202 -13.92 -2.08 -17.26
CA GLN A 202 -12.46 -2.03 -17.24
C GLN A 202 -11.86 -3.15 -16.39
N VAL A 203 -12.43 -3.48 -15.23
CA VAL A 203 -11.99 -4.62 -14.41
C VAL A 203 -12.22 -5.94 -15.14
N LYS A 204 -13.37 -6.08 -15.82
CA LYS A 204 -13.66 -7.27 -16.67
C LYS A 204 -12.67 -7.39 -17.83
N LEU A 205 -12.31 -6.26 -18.46
CA LEU A 205 -11.32 -6.22 -19.53
C LEU A 205 -9.95 -6.63 -19.02
N ALA A 206 -9.48 -6.04 -17.91
CA ALA A 206 -8.19 -6.39 -17.29
C ALA A 206 -8.11 -7.90 -17.00
N ARG A 207 -9.16 -8.50 -16.41
CA ARG A 207 -9.27 -9.94 -16.21
C ARG A 207 -9.17 -10.72 -17.51
N SER A 208 -9.87 -10.29 -18.56
CA SER A 208 -9.83 -10.97 -19.86
C SER A 208 -8.45 -10.90 -20.55
N MET A 209 -7.64 -9.92 -20.18
CA MET A 209 -6.26 -9.75 -20.63
C MET A 209 -5.23 -10.48 -19.75
N GLY A 210 -5.69 -11.17 -18.70
CA GLY A 210 -4.87 -12.01 -17.82
C GLY A 210 -4.46 -11.37 -16.50
N ALA A 211 -4.81 -10.13 -16.23
CA ALA A 211 -4.55 -9.50 -14.93
C ALA A 211 -5.54 -10.01 -13.87
N MET A 212 -5.04 -10.34 -12.67
CA MET A 212 -5.87 -10.78 -11.55
C MET A 212 -6.54 -9.57 -10.89
N PRO A 213 -7.87 -9.50 -10.76
CA PRO A 213 -8.52 -8.45 -9.98
C PRO A 213 -8.39 -8.69 -8.48
N VAL A 214 -7.92 -7.66 -7.77
CA VAL A 214 -7.80 -7.59 -6.30
C VAL A 214 -8.64 -6.42 -5.80
N SER A 215 -9.45 -6.61 -4.76
CA SER A 215 -10.24 -5.51 -4.19
C SER A 215 -9.50 -4.81 -3.04
N TRP A 216 -9.68 -3.49 -2.93
CA TRP A 216 -9.23 -2.68 -1.79
C TRP A 216 -10.26 -1.57 -1.50
N THR A 217 -10.38 -1.01 -0.33
CA THR A 217 -10.07 -1.64 0.94
C THR A 217 -11.38 -2.11 1.53
N VAL A 218 -11.50 -3.40 1.76
CA VAL A 218 -12.71 -4.03 2.31
C VAL A 218 -12.70 -3.88 3.83
N ARG A 219 -13.79 -3.38 4.42
CA ARG A 219 -13.86 -3.04 5.85
C ARG A 219 -14.91 -3.81 6.65
N SER A 220 -15.65 -4.68 5.98
CA SER A 220 -16.66 -5.51 6.65
C SER A 220 -16.96 -6.79 5.88
N SER A 221 -17.56 -7.78 6.57
CA SER A 221 -18.02 -9.01 5.94
C SER A 221 -19.09 -8.75 4.87
N ASP A 222 -19.91 -7.71 5.04
CA ASP A 222 -20.93 -7.32 4.05
C ASP A 222 -20.29 -6.77 2.77
N GLU A 223 -19.27 -5.92 2.89
CA GLU A 223 -18.50 -5.43 1.74
C GLU A 223 -17.76 -6.57 1.03
N LEU A 224 -17.17 -7.49 1.80
CA LEU A 224 -16.53 -8.68 1.27
C LEU A 224 -17.52 -9.53 0.46
N ALA A 225 -18.70 -9.81 1.01
CA ALA A 225 -19.74 -10.57 0.32
C ALA A 225 -20.22 -9.89 -0.98
N GLN A 226 -20.26 -8.56 -1.00
CA GLN A 226 -20.66 -7.80 -2.18
C GLN A 226 -19.59 -7.83 -3.29
N CYS A 227 -18.32 -7.76 -2.95
CA CYS A 227 -17.23 -7.69 -3.94
C CYS A 227 -16.67 -9.05 -4.35
N ALA A 228 -16.77 -10.09 -3.52
CA ALA A 228 -16.25 -11.43 -3.79
C ALA A 228 -16.60 -12.01 -5.18
N PRO A 229 -17.78 -11.79 -5.80
CA PRO A 229 -18.06 -12.28 -7.14
C PRO A 229 -17.19 -11.67 -8.27
N TYR A 230 -16.50 -10.56 -7.99
CA TYR A 230 -15.78 -9.79 -9.00
C TYR A 230 -14.27 -9.85 -8.86
N PHE A 231 -13.76 -10.20 -7.66
CA PHE A 231 -12.34 -10.17 -7.32
C PHE A 231 -11.85 -11.54 -6.87
N ASP A 232 -10.58 -11.83 -7.12
CA ASP A 232 -9.96 -13.11 -6.78
C ASP A 232 -9.22 -13.05 -5.43
N ARG A 233 -8.84 -11.85 -5.00
CA ARG A 233 -8.18 -11.57 -3.70
C ARG A 233 -8.70 -10.24 -3.14
N HIS A 234 -8.48 -10.05 -1.83
CA HIS A 234 -9.02 -8.91 -1.09
C HIS A 234 -7.99 -8.33 -0.14
N ILE A 235 -7.75 -7.01 -0.26
CA ILE A 235 -7.05 -6.22 0.75
C ILE A 235 -8.12 -5.70 1.71
N PHE A 236 -7.98 -6.03 2.99
CA PHE A 236 -8.98 -5.73 4.01
C PHE A 236 -8.37 -5.10 5.26
N GLU A 237 -9.17 -4.32 5.97
CA GLU A 237 -8.78 -3.73 7.25
C GLU A 237 -9.98 -3.65 8.21
N ALA A 238 -9.73 -3.39 9.50
CA ALA A 238 -10.71 -3.13 10.55
C ALA A 238 -11.64 -4.30 10.92
N PHE A 239 -11.56 -5.43 10.27
CA PHE A 239 -12.28 -6.65 10.65
C PHE A 239 -11.41 -7.88 10.38
N VAL A 240 -11.79 -9.01 10.94
CA VAL A 240 -11.18 -10.32 10.64
C VAL A 240 -12.21 -11.09 9.82
N PRO A 241 -11.92 -11.41 8.55
CA PRO A 241 -12.82 -12.23 7.76
C PRO A 241 -12.94 -13.63 8.37
N ASP A 242 -14.15 -14.20 8.32
CA ASP A 242 -14.32 -15.63 8.60
C ASP A 242 -13.45 -16.42 7.61
N ALA A 243 -12.79 -17.48 8.09
CA ALA A 243 -11.90 -18.28 7.27
C ALA A 243 -12.63 -18.74 5.99
N VAL A 244 -12.09 -18.33 4.83
CA VAL A 244 -12.58 -18.69 3.49
C VAL A 244 -11.94 -20.00 3.07
#